data_6d233fec854ec36e8fe32b482b6069f6
#
_entry.id   6d233fec854ec36e8fe32b482b6069f6
#
_cell.length_a   1.000
_cell.length_b   1.000
_cell.length_c   1.000
_cell.angle_alpha   90.00
_cell.angle_beta   90.00
_cell.angle_gamma   90.00
#
_symmetry.space_group_name_H-M   'P 1'
#
loop_
_entity.id
_entity.type
_entity.pdbx_description
1 polymer ?
#
loop_
_entity_poly.entity_id
_entity_poly.type
_entity_poly.pdbx_seq_one_letter_code
_entity_poly.pdbx_strand_id
1 'polypeptide(L)'
;MTDIVITNWFHKPLNMKSKRLQEAAISQFCELPSRKAVKKAIKNGRIFINGERGETQNWVKIGDRLSLEESVIVNSENYSNNFHKISVIWEDEYGACVIKNAGLETNGISKVTLEKVCYNILKYINLPDSVATPRTVHRLDKATHGLVLIAKTLSMASELGKSFEKREVIKSYTALIEGSPRLSFCEINIPINGKYASSKIEIIGSTKWPVFGTATLVNIHPKTGRKHQIRKHLAMIGHPIIGDNLYCGALKYTGQGLFLACTRLQFTHPITRESMDLETDLPRKFKHIIHKLNLS
;
A
#
# COMPACT_ATOMS: atom_id res chain seq x y z
N MET A 1 -8.64 -10.74 -23.85
CA MET A 1 -9.60 -11.43 -22.97
C MET A 1 -8.83 -12.42 -22.14
N THR A 2 -8.91 -12.32 -20.83
CA THR A 2 -8.19 -13.24 -19.92
C THR A 2 -9.16 -14.34 -19.50
N ASP A 3 -8.78 -15.60 -19.71
CA ASP A 3 -9.62 -16.77 -19.45
C ASP A 3 -9.09 -17.57 -18.25
N ILE A 4 -9.99 -18.03 -17.40
CA ILE A 4 -9.69 -18.90 -16.26
C ILE A 4 -10.72 -20.02 -16.19
N VAL A 5 -10.26 -21.27 -16.09
CA VAL A 5 -11.13 -22.41 -15.81
C VAL A 5 -11.22 -22.64 -14.31
N ILE A 6 -12.42 -22.75 -13.79
CA ILE A 6 -12.64 -23.00 -12.35
C ILE A 6 -12.37 -24.47 -12.05
N THR A 7 -11.25 -24.74 -11.40
CA THR A 7 -10.83 -26.10 -11.04
C THR A 7 -11.24 -26.50 -9.63
N ASN A 8 -11.33 -25.56 -8.69
CA ASN A 8 -11.79 -25.79 -7.31
C ASN A 8 -12.30 -24.50 -6.66
N TRP A 9 -12.85 -24.62 -5.44
CA TRP A 9 -13.30 -23.51 -4.62
C TRP A 9 -12.37 -23.33 -3.41
N PHE A 10 -11.67 -22.20 -3.34
CA PHE A 10 -10.93 -21.83 -2.14
C PHE A 10 -11.89 -21.62 -0.95
N HIS A 11 -11.65 -22.30 0.18
CA HIS A 11 -12.30 -22.09 1.49
C HIS A 11 -13.77 -22.52 1.69
N LYS A 12 -14.24 -23.67 1.15
CA LYS A 12 -15.45 -24.31 1.72
C LYS A 12 -15.47 -25.80 1.50
N PRO A 13 -16.28 -26.56 2.29
CA PRO A 13 -16.24 -28.02 2.29
C PRO A 13 -16.53 -28.63 0.91
N LEU A 14 -16.01 -29.81 0.70
CA LEU A 14 -15.96 -30.63 -0.53
C LEU A 14 -17.30 -30.80 -1.30
N ASN A 15 -18.43 -30.34 -0.76
CA ASN A 15 -19.76 -30.53 -1.34
C ASN A 15 -20.36 -29.32 -2.06
N MET A 16 -19.64 -28.22 -2.24
CA MET A 16 -20.21 -27.05 -2.91
C MET A 16 -20.06 -27.16 -4.43
N LYS A 17 -21.13 -27.55 -5.12
CA LYS A 17 -21.14 -27.74 -6.59
C LYS A 17 -21.13 -26.46 -7.40
N SER A 18 -21.55 -25.32 -6.84
CA SER A 18 -21.63 -24.04 -7.55
C SER A 18 -21.57 -22.83 -6.60
N LYS A 19 -21.15 -21.66 -7.12
CA LYS A 19 -21.17 -20.35 -6.43
C LYS A 19 -21.81 -19.28 -7.33
N ARG A 20 -22.37 -18.22 -6.72
CA ARG A 20 -22.80 -17.05 -7.49
C ARG A 20 -21.61 -16.41 -8.21
N LEU A 21 -21.79 -15.94 -9.45
CA LEU A 21 -20.73 -15.30 -10.24
C LEU A 21 -20.03 -14.18 -9.47
N GLN A 22 -20.79 -13.34 -8.73
CA GLN A 22 -20.24 -12.26 -7.92
C GLN A 22 -19.32 -12.72 -6.77
N GLU A 23 -19.32 -14.01 -6.43
CA GLU A 23 -18.47 -14.63 -5.41
C GLU A 23 -17.40 -15.51 -6.06
N ALA A 24 -17.76 -16.21 -7.11
CA ALA A 24 -16.86 -17.09 -7.86
C ALA A 24 -15.69 -16.30 -8.51
N ALA A 25 -15.98 -15.13 -9.06
CA ALA A 25 -15.01 -14.32 -9.79
C ALA A 25 -14.11 -13.45 -8.89
N ILE A 26 -14.33 -13.43 -7.55
CA ILE A 26 -13.47 -12.67 -6.63
C ILE A 26 -12.06 -13.24 -6.66
N SER A 27 -11.07 -12.37 -6.94
CA SER A 27 -9.65 -12.72 -6.98
C SER A 27 -9.26 -13.75 -8.05
N GLN A 28 -10.16 -14.14 -8.95
CA GLN A 28 -9.81 -14.95 -10.11
C GLN A 28 -9.07 -14.12 -11.18
N PHE A 29 -9.35 -12.83 -11.23
CA PHE A 29 -8.67 -11.89 -12.12
C PHE A 29 -8.02 -10.79 -11.27
N CYS A 30 -6.83 -10.35 -11.67
CA CYS A 30 -6.09 -9.29 -10.96
C CYS A 30 -6.89 -7.98 -10.82
N GLU A 31 -7.77 -7.70 -11.78
CA GLU A 31 -8.64 -6.52 -11.77
C GLU A 31 -9.84 -6.66 -10.83
N LEU A 32 -10.14 -7.85 -10.34
CA LEU A 32 -11.34 -8.17 -9.56
C LEU A 32 -11.02 -8.66 -8.14
N PRO A 33 -10.28 -7.88 -7.31
CA PRO A 33 -9.84 -8.30 -5.98
C PRO A 33 -10.96 -8.32 -4.94
N SER A 34 -12.14 -7.80 -5.25
CA SER A 34 -13.23 -7.67 -4.28
C SER A 34 -14.61 -7.87 -4.91
N ARG A 35 -15.61 -8.23 -4.09
CA ARG A 35 -17.02 -8.34 -4.51
C ARG A 35 -17.54 -7.07 -5.18
N LYS A 36 -17.09 -5.89 -4.73
CA LYS A 36 -17.48 -4.59 -5.34
C LYS A 36 -16.88 -4.44 -6.74
N ALA A 37 -15.63 -4.85 -6.94
CA ALA A 37 -14.97 -4.83 -8.26
C ALA A 37 -15.68 -5.79 -9.23
N VAL A 38 -15.99 -7.02 -8.78
CA VAL A 38 -16.72 -8.01 -9.56
C VAL A 38 -18.11 -7.50 -9.96
N LYS A 39 -18.91 -6.97 -9.02
CA LYS A 39 -20.22 -6.39 -9.34
C LYS A 39 -20.14 -5.27 -10.37
N LYS A 40 -19.11 -4.41 -10.28
CA LYS A 40 -18.89 -3.35 -11.26
C LYS A 40 -18.55 -3.90 -12.64
N ALA A 41 -17.68 -4.93 -12.69
CA ALA A 41 -17.31 -5.58 -13.95
C ALA A 41 -18.50 -6.29 -14.60
N ILE A 42 -19.35 -6.98 -13.82
CA ILE A 42 -20.60 -7.59 -14.29
C ILE A 42 -21.54 -6.51 -14.86
N LYS A 43 -21.78 -5.43 -14.11
CA LYS A 43 -22.64 -4.31 -14.56
C LYS A 43 -22.16 -3.69 -15.87
N ASN A 44 -20.84 -3.63 -16.06
CA ASN A 44 -20.21 -3.12 -17.29
C ASN A 44 -20.14 -4.18 -18.40
N GLY A 45 -20.65 -5.40 -18.17
CA GLY A 45 -20.69 -6.48 -19.15
C GLY A 45 -19.37 -7.08 -19.53
N ARG A 46 -18.35 -6.97 -18.66
CA ARG A 46 -16.97 -7.39 -18.91
C ARG A 46 -16.65 -8.82 -18.47
N ILE A 47 -17.56 -9.50 -17.77
CA ILE A 47 -17.36 -10.88 -17.32
C ILE A 47 -18.27 -11.81 -18.14
N PHE A 48 -17.70 -12.90 -18.61
CA PHE A 48 -18.39 -13.94 -19.37
C PHE A 48 -18.24 -15.28 -18.66
N ILE A 49 -19.25 -16.14 -18.79
CA ILE A 49 -19.25 -17.53 -18.35
C ILE A 49 -19.45 -18.39 -19.59
N ASN A 50 -18.49 -19.23 -19.92
CA ASN A 50 -18.50 -20.11 -21.10
C ASN A 50 -18.80 -19.37 -22.42
N GLY A 51 -18.36 -18.10 -22.52
CA GLY A 51 -18.55 -17.24 -23.70
C GLY A 51 -19.83 -16.39 -23.65
N GLU A 52 -20.74 -16.60 -22.71
CA GLU A 52 -21.95 -15.80 -22.53
C GLU A 52 -21.75 -14.71 -21.48
N ARG A 53 -22.39 -13.55 -21.66
CA ARG A 53 -22.30 -12.41 -20.74
C ARG A 53 -22.83 -12.79 -19.36
N GLY A 54 -21.98 -12.63 -18.34
CA GLY A 54 -22.32 -12.97 -16.97
C GLY A 54 -23.16 -11.92 -16.27
N GLU A 55 -24.16 -12.38 -15.51
CA GLU A 55 -25.01 -11.55 -14.65
C GLU A 55 -24.82 -11.90 -13.17
N THR A 56 -25.19 -10.99 -12.25
CA THR A 56 -24.99 -11.18 -10.81
C THR A 56 -25.72 -12.40 -10.24
N GLN A 57 -26.80 -12.81 -10.87
CA GLN A 57 -27.61 -13.98 -10.50
C GLN A 57 -27.06 -15.30 -11.03
N ASN A 58 -26.17 -15.29 -12.02
CA ASN A 58 -25.63 -16.52 -12.58
C ASN A 58 -24.85 -17.34 -11.54
N TRP A 59 -24.93 -18.65 -11.71
CA TRP A 59 -24.18 -19.63 -10.95
C TRP A 59 -23.00 -20.14 -11.79
N VAL A 60 -21.86 -20.28 -11.15
CA VAL A 60 -20.62 -20.81 -11.73
C VAL A 60 -20.34 -22.16 -11.09
N LYS A 61 -20.04 -23.17 -11.90
CA LYS A 61 -19.69 -24.54 -11.49
C LYS A 61 -18.21 -24.81 -11.70
N ILE A 62 -17.70 -25.87 -11.07
CA ILE A 62 -16.37 -26.39 -11.40
C ILE A 62 -16.40 -26.87 -12.85
N GLY A 63 -15.41 -26.50 -13.63
CA GLY A 63 -15.33 -26.74 -15.08
C GLY A 63 -15.76 -25.55 -15.94
N ASP A 64 -16.51 -24.58 -15.38
CA ASP A 64 -16.88 -23.38 -16.15
C ASP A 64 -15.67 -22.51 -16.45
N ARG A 65 -15.65 -21.94 -17.64
CA ARG A 65 -14.66 -20.94 -18.07
C ARG A 65 -15.19 -19.55 -17.76
N LEU A 66 -14.47 -18.81 -16.93
CA LEU A 66 -14.71 -17.38 -16.72
C LEU A 66 -13.77 -16.59 -17.61
N SER A 67 -14.30 -15.63 -18.36
CA SER A 67 -13.52 -14.72 -19.20
C SER A 67 -13.76 -13.28 -18.74
N LEU A 68 -12.68 -12.51 -18.64
CA LEU A 68 -12.74 -11.09 -18.38
C LEU A 68 -12.31 -10.32 -19.63
N GLU A 69 -13.19 -9.49 -20.14
CA GLU A 69 -12.85 -8.53 -21.18
C GLU A 69 -11.96 -7.44 -20.59
N GLU A 70 -10.77 -7.30 -21.13
CA GLU A 70 -9.81 -6.33 -20.67
C GLU A 70 -10.32 -4.91 -20.90
N SER A 71 -10.27 -4.06 -19.88
CA SER A 71 -10.41 -2.64 -20.09
C SER A 71 -9.17 -2.17 -20.83
N VAL A 72 -9.27 -1.95 -22.15
CA VAL A 72 -8.20 -1.43 -23.03
C VAL A 72 -6.80 -1.63 -22.43
N ILE A 73 -6.11 -2.66 -22.89
CA ILE A 73 -4.73 -2.94 -22.50
C ILE A 73 -3.94 -1.66 -22.77
N VAL A 74 -3.50 -1.00 -21.73
CA VAL A 74 -2.38 -0.08 -21.86
C VAL A 74 -1.17 -0.99 -22.08
N ASN A 75 -0.70 -1.07 -23.33
CA ASN A 75 0.45 -1.85 -23.73
C ASN A 75 1.56 -1.76 -22.68
N SER A 76 2.12 -2.91 -22.30
CA SER A 76 3.23 -3.03 -21.36
C SER A 76 4.43 -2.15 -21.72
N GLU A 77 4.58 -1.79 -22.98
CA GLU A 77 5.64 -0.89 -23.49
C GLU A 77 5.50 0.57 -23.03
N ASN A 78 4.28 1.06 -22.76
CA ASN A 78 4.06 2.41 -22.19
C ASN A 78 4.18 2.47 -20.65
N TYR A 79 4.30 1.33 -19.96
CA TYR A 79 4.56 1.29 -18.52
C TYR A 79 6.04 1.51 -18.19
N SER A 80 6.94 1.30 -19.17
CA SER A 80 8.39 1.34 -18.93
C SER A 80 8.99 2.75 -18.78
N ASN A 81 8.30 3.79 -19.22
CA ASN A 81 8.96 5.09 -19.36
C ASN A 81 8.70 6.13 -18.28
N ASN A 82 7.73 5.93 -17.32
CA ASN A 82 7.48 6.95 -16.27
C ASN A 82 7.04 6.44 -14.88
N PHE A 83 6.82 5.14 -14.66
CA PHE A 83 6.51 4.62 -13.33
C PHE A 83 7.64 3.71 -12.84
N HIS A 84 8.60 4.35 -12.26
CA HIS A 84 9.66 3.94 -11.36
C HIS A 84 9.78 2.44 -11.09
N LYS A 85 10.97 1.92 -11.36
CA LYS A 85 11.44 0.61 -10.93
C LYS A 85 11.10 0.41 -9.44
N ILE A 86 10.10 -0.42 -9.15
CA ILE A 86 9.78 -0.83 -7.79
C ILE A 86 10.90 -1.77 -7.32
N SER A 87 11.51 -1.43 -6.19
CA SER A 87 12.53 -2.27 -5.58
C SER A 87 11.89 -3.24 -4.61
N VAL A 88 12.24 -4.51 -4.73
CA VAL A 88 11.87 -5.57 -3.77
C VAL A 88 12.97 -5.62 -2.72
N ILE A 89 12.62 -5.40 -1.45
CA ILE A 89 13.56 -5.42 -0.32
C ILE A 89 13.66 -6.83 0.27
N TRP A 90 12.55 -7.54 0.27
CA TRP A 90 12.43 -8.90 0.75
C TRP A 90 11.31 -9.61 -0.01
N GLU A 91 11.51 -10.88 -0.30
CA GLU A 91 10.51 -11.75 -0.91
C GLU A 91 10.76 -13.20 -0.50
N ASP A 92 9.70 -13.90 -0.10
CA ASP A 92 9.66 -15.35 0.10
C ASP A 92 8.46 -15.99 -0.61
N GLU A 93 8.10 -17.21 -0.22
CA GLU A 93 6.96 -17.92 -0.79
C GLU A 93 5.61 -17.32 -0.37
N TYR A 94 5.53 -16.67 0.79
CA TYR A 94 4.27 -16.19 1.39
C TYR A 94 4.02 -14.72 1.15
N GLY A 95 5.07 -13.92 1.02
CA GLY A 95 4.94 -12.48 0.92
C GLY A 95 6.16 -11.77 0.35
N ALA A 96 6.08 -10.44 0.35
CA ALA A 96 7.18 -9.57 -0.03
C ALA A 96 7.09 -8.22 0.67
N CYS A 97 8.19 -7.50 0.70
CA CYS A 97 8.25 -6.08 1.03
C CYS A 97 8.84 -5.30 -0.14
N VAL A 98 8.15 -4.27 -0.56
CA VAL A 98 8.54 -3.45 -1.71
C VAL A 98 8.60 -1.98 -1.35
N ILE A 99 9.40 -1.19 -2.08
CA ILE A 99 9.44 0.26 -1.95
C ILE A 99 8.42 0.88 -2.89
N LYS A 100 7.35 1.45 -2.34
CA LYS A 100 6.38 2.23 -3.10
C LYS A 100 6.92 3.63 -3.37
N ASN A 101 6.99 4.03 -4.61
CA ASN A 101 7.35 5.40 -4.99
C ASN A 101 6.22 6.39 -4.72
N ALA A 102 6.58 7.64 -4.39
CA ALA A 102 5.63 8.74 -4.32
C ALA A 102 4.94 8.95 -5.68
N GLY A 103 3.64 9.27 -5.65
CA GLY A 103 2.81 9.41 -6.85
C GLY A 103 2.06 8.13 -7.25
N LEU A 104 2.50 6.95 -6.78
CA LEU A 104 1.83 5.67 -7.02
C LEU A 104 0.78 5.38 -5.94
N GLU A 105 -0.43 5.01 -6.34
CA GLU A 105 -1.45 4.53 -5.41
C GLU A 105 -1.12 3.11 -4.94
N THR A 106 -1.35 2.82 -3.66
CA THR A 106 -1.09 1.48 -3.11
C THR A 106 -2.02 0.44 -3.73
N ASN A 107 -3.31 0.71 -3.72
CA ASN A 107 -4.37 -0.13 -4.29
C ASN A 107 -5.53 0.75 -4.76
N GLY A 108 -6.50 0.16 -5.45
CA GLY A 108 -7.69 0.89 -5.90
C GLY A 108 -8.03 0.66 -7.37
N ILE A 109 -8.86 1.56 -7.92
CA ILE A 109 -9.42 1.45 -9.28
C ILE A 109 -8.53 2.11 -10.35
N SER A 110 -7.45 2.79 -9.96
CA SER A 110 -6.53 3.43 -10.89
C SER A 110 -5.94 2.41 -11.86
N LYS A 111 -5.65 2.84 -13.11
CA LYS A 111 -5.04 1.97 -14.12
C LYS A 111 -3.72 1.36 -13.62
N VAL A 112 -2.94 2.14 -12.86
CA VAL A 112 -1.68 1.71 -12.24
C VAL A 112 -1.78 1.85 -10.73
N THR A 113 -1.53 0.75 -10.01
CA THR A 113 -1.41 0.70 -8.55
C THR A 113 -0.22 -0.17 -8.18
N LEU A 114 0.27 -0.04 -6.95
CA LEU A 114 1.35 -0.90 -6.47
C LEU A 114 0.99 -2.39 -6.58
N GLU A 115 -0.22 -2.79 -6.22
CA GLU A 115 -0.68 -4.19 -6.34
C GLU A 115 -0.55 -4.72 -7.77
N LYS A 116 -0.97 -3.92 -8.76
CA LYS A 116 -0.87 -4.30 -10.17
C LYS A 116 0.59 -4.39 -10.67
N VAL A 117 1.46 -3.50 -10.19
CA VAL A 117 2.89 -3.56 -10.49
C VAL A 117 3.50 -4.79 -9.86
N CYS A 118 3.18 -5.10 -8.60
CA CYS A 118 3.67 -6.27 -7.88
C CYS A 118 3.29 -7.59 -8.57
N TYR A 119 2.14 -7.66 -9.23
CA TYR A 119 1.75 -8.83 -10.03
C TYR A 119 2.78 -9.18 -11.12
N ASN A 120 3.42 -8.17 -11.72
CA ASN A 120 4.38 -8.37 -12.81
C ASN A 120 5.83 -8.56 -12.35
N ILE A 121 6.17 -8.16 -11.11
CA ILE A 121 7.57 -8.15 -10.64
C ILE A 121 7.87 -9.20 -9.58
N LEU A 122 6.86 -9.66 -8.82
CA LEU A 122 7.05 -10.68 -7.79
C LEU A 122 6.98 -12.08 -8.41
N LYS A 123 7.75 -13.00 -7.84
CA LYS A 123 7.78 -14.40 -8.29
C LYS A 123 6.43 -15.06 -8.05
N TYR A 124 5.90 -15.68 -9.09
CA TYR A 124 4.73 -16.55 -8.94
C TYR A 124 5.09 -17.75 -8.08
N ILE A 125 4.14 -18.18 -7.25
CA ILE A 125 4.26 -19.39 -6.43
C ILE A 125 3.02 -20.25 -6.59
N ASN A 126 3.19 -21.54 -6.43
CA ASN A 126 2.12 -22.53 -6.54
C ASN A 126 1.88 -23.20 -5.18
N LEU A 127 1.41 -22.44 -4.19
CA LEU A 127 0.95 -22.95 -2.91
C LEU A 127 -0.57 -23.11 -2.94
N PRO A 128 -1.14 -24.03 -2.11
CA PRO A 128 -2.59 -24.29 -2.09
C PRO A 128 -3.48 -23.06 -1.84
N ASP A 129 -2.95 -22.04 -1.15
CA ASP A 129 -3.65 -20.81 -0.81
C ASP A 129 -3.05 -19.55 -1.48
N SER A 130 -2.26 -19.75 -2.54
CA SER A 130 -1.73 -18.66 -3.35
C SER A 130 -2.83 -17.76 -3.87
N VAL A 131 -2.59 -16.45 -3.87
CA VAL A 131 -3.52 -15.49 -4.47
C VAL A 131 -3.18 -15.27 -5.94
N ALA A 132 -4.19 -15.20 -6.78
CA ALA A 132 -4.00 -14.90 -8.21
C ALA A 132 -3.33 -13.54 -8.44
N THR A 133 -3.50 -12.61 -7.49
CA THR A 133 -2.85 -11.29 -7.50
C THR A 133 -2.28 -10.99 -6.13
N PRO A 134 -1.00 -10.63 -6.01
CA PRO A 134 -0.41 -10.17 -4.75
C PRO A 134 -1.24 -9.04 -4.12
N ARG A 135 -1.43 -9.07 -2.80
CA ARG A 135 -2.30 -8.13 -2.08
C ARG A 135 -1.51 -7.27 -1.12
N THR A 136 -1.77 -5.97 -1.13
CA THR A 136 -1.27 -5.09 -0.08
C THR A 136 -2.05 -5.32 1.22
N VAL A 137 -1.35 -5.51 2.33
CA VAL A 137 -1.97 -5.73 3.65
C VAL A 137 -2.14 -4.44 4.45
N HIS A 138 -1.47 -3.39 4.01
CA HIS A 138 -1.63 -2.01 4.48
C HIS A 138 -1.44 -1.03 3.33
N ARG A 139 -1.54 0.24 3.62
CA ARG A 139 -1.41 1.26 2.58
C ARG A 139 -0.58 2.45 3.03
N LEU A 140 0.10 3.05 2.07
CA LEU A 140 0.65 4.40 2.16
C LEU A 140 -0.21 5.35 1.31
N ASP A 141 -0.22 6.63 1.67
CA ASP A 141 -0.85 7.65 0.84
C ASP A 141 -0.14 7.76 -0.51
N LYS A 142 -0.84 8.22 -1.55
CA LYS A 142 -0.29 8.35 -2.91
C LYS A 142 1.02 9.13 -2.92
N ALA A 143 1.10 10.24 -2.18
CA ALA A 143 2.28 11.09 -2.11
C ALA A 143 3.41 10.55 -1.20
N THR A 144 3.14 9.53 -0.36
CA THR A 144 4.11 8.95 0.57
C THR A 144 4.97 7.90 -0.13
N HIS A 145 6.28 7.98 0.08
CA HIS A 145 7.27 6.98 -0.33
C HIS A 145 7.48 5.93 0.77
N GLY A 146 7.98 4.72 0.42
CA GLY A 146 8.52 3.79 1.40
C GLY A 146 7.93 2.38 1.36
N LEU A 147 8.22 1.63 2.41
CA LEU A 147 7.98 0.20 2.52
C LEU A 147 6.49 -0.15 2.56
N VAL A 148 6.11 -1.17 1.78
CA VAL A 148 4.77 -1.77 1.77
C VAL A 148 4.89 -3.28 1.76
N LEU A 149 4.20 -3.95 2.71
CA LEU A 149 4.09 -5.41 2.77
C LEU A 149 3.03 -5.91 1.79
N ILE A 150 3.39 -6.95 1.08
CA ILE A 150 2.58 -7.63 0.06
C ILE A 150 2.40 -9.08 0.49
N ALA A 151 1.18 -9.58 0.47
CA ALA A 151 0.88 -10.99 0.67
C ALA A 151 0.72 -11.70 -0.68
N LYS A 152 1.34 -12.85 -0.83
CA LYS A 152 1.26 -13.76 -1.99
C LYS A 152 0.32 -14.93 -1.72
N THR A 153 -0.08 -15.14 -0.44
CA THR A 153 -1.02 -16.18 0.00
C THR A 153 -2.16 -15.59 0.82
N LEU A 154 -3.27 -16.33 0.92
CA LEU A 154 -4.43 -15.92 1.72
C LEU A 154 -4.12 -15.97 3.22
N SER A 155 -3.37 -16.98 3.67
CA SER A 155 -2.90 -17.11 5.06
C SER A 155 -2.06 -15.89 5.45
N MET A 156 -1.05 -15.52 4.64
CA MET A 156 -0.22 -14.35 4.88
C MET A 156 -1.04 -13.06 4.93
N ALA A 157 -1.98 -12.87 3.98
CA ALA A 157 -2.86 -11.70 3.97
C ALA A 157 -3.73 -11.60 5.22
N SER A 158 -4.30 -12.72 5.67
CA SER A 158 -5.15 -12.78 6.87
C SER A 158 -4.36 -12.49 8.14
N GLU A 159 -3.24 -13.17 8.33
CA GLU A 159 -2.46 -13.04 9.57
C GLU A 159 -1.77 -11.68 9.67
N LEU A 160 -1.17 -11.16 8.60
CA LEU A 160 -0.65 -9.79 8.61
C LEU A 160 -1.77 -8.76 8.86
N GLY A 161 -2.96 -8.95 8.26
CA GLY A 161 -4.11 -8.12 8.55
C GLY A 161 -4.43 -8.05 10.03
N LYS A 162 -4.44 -9.20 10.72
CA LYS A 162 -4.63 -9.29 12.18
C LYS A 162 -3.51 -8.58 12.95
N SER A 163 -2.24 -8.75 12.53
CA SER A 163 -1.10 -8.09 13.17
C SER A 163 -1.18 -6.55 13.02
N PHE A 164 -1.65 -6.04 11.87
CA PHE A 164 -1.93 -4.61 11.71
C PHE A 164 -3.08 -4.13 12.61
N GLU A 165 -4.18 -4.88 12.72
CA GLU A 165 -5.32 -4.57 13.59
C GLU A 165 -4.91 -4.53 15.06
N LYS A 166 -4.10 -5.49 15.51
CA LYS A 166 -3.55 -5.58 16.86
C LYS A 166 -2.41 -4.60 17.13
N ARG A 167 -1.93 -3.87 16.10
CA ARG A 167 -0.81 -2.93 16.17
C ARG A 167 0.52 -3.59 16.53
N GLU A 168 0.70 -4.84 16.17
CA GLU A 168 1.93 -5.61 16.36
C GLU A 168 3.01 -5.25 15.32
N VAL A 169 2.60 -4.66 14.18
CA VAL A 169 3.52 -4.14 13.17
C VAL A 169 3.97 -2.74 13.54
N ILE A 170 5.26 -2.61 13.88
CA ILE A 170 5.89 -1.32 14.17
C ILE A 170 6.30 -0.67 12.85
N LYS A 171 5.93 0.60 12.68
CA LYS A 171 6.23 1.40 11.50
C LYS A 171 7.02 2.63 11.89
N SER A 172 8.14 2.86 11.22
CA SER A 172 8.90 4.09 11.39
C SER A 172 8.84 4.90 10.10
N TYR A 173 8.62 6.18 10.27
CA TYR A 173 8.59 7.15 9.19
C TYR A 173 9.63 8.23 9.45
N THR A 174 10.19 8.77 8.38
CA THR A 174 11.01 9.96 8.43
C THR A 174 10.33 11.07 7.64
N ALA A 175 10.26 12.26 8.22
CA ALA A 175 9.68 13.43 7.57
C ALA A 175 10.56 14.67 7.77
N LEU A 176 10.45 15.62 6.83
CA LEU A 176 10.99 16.96 6.97
C LEU A 176 9.82 17.92 7.22
N ILE A 177 9.83 18.62 8.34
CA ILE A 177 8.77 19.52 8.79
C ILE A 177 9.20 20.98 8.80
N GLU A 178 8.23 21.90 8.72
CA GLU A 178 8.46 23.33 8.79
C GLU A 178 8.77 23.78 10.21
N GLY A 179 9.76 24.65 10.37
CA GLY A 179 10.14 25.24 11.64
C GLY A 179 10.95 24.29 12.53
N SER A 180 11.06 24.66 13.81
CA SER A 180 11.78 23.91 14.84
C SER A 180 10.87 23.72 16.07
N PRO A 181 10.31 22.50 16.28
CA PRO A 181 9.57 22.21 17.51
C PRO A 181 10.43 22.44 18.75
N ARG A 182 9.84 22.97 19.81
CA ARG A 182 10.54 23.28 21.07
C ARG A 182 10.98 22.03 21.86
N LEU A 183 10.35 20.89 21.64
CA LEU A 183 10.60 19.64 22.36
C LEU A 183 11.36 18.67 21.48
N SER A 184 12.43 18.06 22.00
CA SER A 184 13.19 17.01 21.30
C SER A 184 12.37 15.75 21.04
N PHE A 185 11.32 15.54 21.81
CA PHE A 185 10.42 14.40 21.73
C PHE A 185 9.02 14.81 22.12
N CYS A 186 8.02 14.39 21.36
CA CYS A 186 6.63 14.56 21.74
C CYS A 186 5.74 13.39 21.30
N GLU A 187 4.66 13.20 22.02
CA GLU A 187 3.57 12.32 21.63
C GLU A 187 2.33 13.15 21.32
N ILE A 188 1.82 13.03 20.10
CA ILE A 188 0.61 13.73 19.67
C ILE A 188 -0.56 12.77 19.80
N ASN A 189 -1.49 13.11 20.70
CA ASN A 189 -2.71 12.34 21.00
C ASN A 189 -3.97 13.13 20.61
N ILE A 190 -3.99 13.66 19.38
CA ILE A 190 -5.11 14.46 18.85
C ILE A 190 -6.02 13.56 18.01
N PRO A 191 -7.32 13.44 18.33
CA PRO A 191 -8.26 12.64 17.55
C PRO A 191 -8.36 13.10 16.09
N ILE A 192 -8.48 12.16 15.16
CA ILE A 192 -8.67 12.43 13.74
C ILE A 192 -10.05 11.94 13.31
N ASN A 193 -10.88 12.86 12.84
CA ASN A 193 -12.28 12.60 12.46
C ASN A 193 -13.05 11.87 13.60
N GLY A 194 -12.91 12.35 14.84
CA GLY A 194 -13.57 11.81 16.03
C GLY A 194 -13.02 10.47 16.53
N LYS A 195 -11.94 9.93 15.93
CA LYS A 195 -11.35 8.64 16.32
C LYS A 195 -10.00 8.86 16.98
N TYR A 196 -9.73 8.14 18.06
CA TYR A 196 -8.43 8.15 18.71
C TYR A 196 -7.29 7.95 17.72
N ALA A 197 -6.29 8.83 17.80
CA ALA A 197 -5.06 8.78 17.00
C ALA A 197 -3.87 9.21 17.86
N SER A 198 -2.75 8.47 17.76
CA SER A 198 -1.51 8.74 18.51
C SER A 198 -0.30 8.54 17.60
N SER A 199 0.64 9.48 17.65
CA SER A 199 1.92 9.45 16.95
C SER A 199 3.03 9.93 17.86
N LYS A 200 4.09 9.15 17.99
CA LYS A 200 5.32 9.50 18.69
C LYS A 200 6.28 10.16 17.70
N ILE A 201 6.88 11.30 18.07
CA ILE A 201 7.81 12.06 17.22
C ILE A 201 9.12 12.26 17.96
N GLU A 202 10.21 12.06 17.24
CA GLU A 202 11.57 12.26 17.70
C GLU A 202 12.29 13.19 16.73
N ILE A 203 12.91 14.26 17.24
CA ILE A 203 13.68 15.20 16.43
C ILE A 203 15.07 14.62 16.18
N ILE A 204 15.46 14.53 14.92
CA ILE A 204 16.80 14.11 14.52
C ILE A 204 17.73 15.32 14.45
N GLY A 205 17.26 16.42 13.83
CA GLY A 205 18.05 17.65 13.71
C GLY A 205 17.32 18.70 12.89
N SER A 206 17.80 19.95 13.00
CA SER A 206 17.23 21.12 12.30
C SER A 206 18.29 21.84 11.49
N THR A 207 17.91 22.39 10.34
CA THR A 207 18.78 23.15 9.45
C THR A 207 18.08 24.37 8.87
N LYS A 208 18.82 25.37 8.41
CA LYS A 208 18.27 26.51 7.70
C LYS A 208 17.62 26.07 6.39
N TRP A 209 16.42 26.58 6.13
CA TRP A 209 15.65 26.31 4.92
C TRP A 209 15.22 27.62 4.24
N PRO A 210 15.45 27.78 2.92
CA PRO A 210 15.25 29.07 2.26
C PRO A 210 13.83 29.65 2.36
N VAL A 211 12.80 28.81 2.34
CA VAL A 211 11.39 29.23 2.31
C VAL A 211 10.80 29.39 3.72
N PHE A 212 11.16 28.51 4.66
CA PHE A 212 10.53 28.42 5.98
C PHE A 212 11.46 28.87 7.13
N GLY A 213 12.63 29.43 6.81
CA GLY A 213 13.64 29.80 7.79
C GLY A 213 14.34 28.58 8.40
N THR A 214 13.59 27.63 8.91
CA THR A 214 14.11 26.38 9.48
C THR A 214 13.30 25.18 8.98
N ALA A 215 13.98 24.06 8.75
CA ALA A 215 13.37 22.75 8.52
C ALA A 215 13.95 21.74 9.52
N THR A 216 13.10 20.88 10.03
CA THR A 216 13.48 19.86 11.04
C THR A 216 13.22 18.47 10.49
N LEU A 217 14.24 17.62 10.54
CA LEU A 217 14.12 16.19 10.24
C LEU A 217 13.64 15.46 11.48
N VAL A 218 12.59 14.66 11.33
CA VAL A 218 11.97 13.94 12.45
C VAL A 218 11.72 12.47 12.11
N ASN A 219 11.90 11.60 13.09
CA ASN A 219 11.37 10.24 13.06
C ASN A 219 9.98 10.21 13.70
N ILE A 220 9.09 9.39 13.13
CA ILE A 220 7.70 9.31 13.57
C ILE A 220 7.28 7.85 13.66
N HIS A 221 6.71 7.48 14.81
CA HIS A 221 6.17 6.15 15.07
C HIS A 221 4.66 6.26 15.32
N PRO A 222 3.81 6.07 14.30
CA PRO A 222 2.37 6.13 14.48
C PRO A 222 1.87 4.90 15.23
N LYS A 223 1.28 5.08 16.41
CA LYS A 223 0.64 4.02 17.21
C LYS A 223 -0.71 3.59 16.64
N THR A 224 -1.32 4.43 15.79
CA THR A 224 -2.58 4.18 15.08
C THR A 224 -2.39 4.42 13.58
N GLY A 225 -3.39 4.05 12.75
CA GLY A 225 -3.31 4.16 11.29
C GLY A 225 -4.48 4.92 10.69
N ARG A 226 -4.77 6.16 11.13
CA ARG A 226 -5.85 6.97 10.54
C ARG A 226 -5.42 7.56 9.21
N LYS A 227 -6.39 7.84 8.33
CA LYS A 227 -6.12 8.47 7.03
C LYS A 227 -5.36 9.78 7.20
N HIS A 228 -4.20 9.89 6.54
CA HIS A 228 -3.29 11.05 6.59
C HIS A 228 -2.83 11.42 8.01
N GLN A 229 -2.74 10.46 8.94
CA GLN A 229 -2.54 10.72 10.37
C GLN A 229 -1.30 11.57 10.63
N ILE A 230 -0.12 11.15 10.16
CA ILE A 230 1.14 11.85 10.39
C ILE A 230 1.05 13.28 9.85
N ARG A 231 0.54 13.45 8.66
CA ARG A 231 0.38 14.74 7.97
C ARG A 231 -0.51 15.69 8.76
N LYS A 232 -1.66 15.19 9.23
CA LYS A 232 -2.61 15.96 10.06
C LYS A 232 -2.03 16.31 11.41
N HIS A 233 -1.44 15.34 12.12
CA HIS A 233 -0.86 15.56 13.44
C HIS A 233 0.21 16.65 13.41
N LEU A 234 1.14 16.59 12.44
CA LEU A 234 2.20 17.59 12.32
C LEU A 234 1.65 18.98 11.96
N ALA A 235 0.65 19.04 11.07
CA ALA A 235 -0.02 20.31 10.75
C ALA A 235 -0.79 20.88 11.96
N MET A 236 -1.48 20.04 12.75
CA MET A 236 -2.24 20.46 13.94
C MET A 236 -1.34 21.07 15.03
N ILE A 237 -0.08 20.64 15.12
CA ILE A 237 0.90 21.23 16.06
C ILE A 237 1.70 22.40 15.47
N GLY A 238 1.33 22.89 14.28
CA GLY A 238 1.96 24.04 13.64
C GLY A 238 3.25 23.75 12.88
N HIS A 239 3.59 22.46 12.69
CA HIS A 239 4.79 22.03 11.98
C HIS A 239 4.45 21.09 10.82
N PRO A 240 3.75 21.58 9.76
CA PRO A 240 3.35 20.73 8.64
C PRO A 240 4.56 20.14 7.91
N ILE A 241 4.35 19.03 7.20
CA ILE A 241 5.40 18.39 6.40
C ILE A 241 5.69 19.24 5.18
N ILE A 242 6.95 19.49 4.89
CA ILE A 242 7.38 20.23 3.69
C ILE A 242 6.92 19.48 2.44
N GLY A 243 6.27 20.20 1.53
CA GLY A 243 5.70 19.66 0.30
C GLY A 243 4.33 19.00 0.46
N ASP A 244 3.67 19.17 1.59
CA ASP A 244 2.29 18.74 1.78
C ASP A 244 1.30 19.77 1.21
N ASN A 245 0.70 19.46 0.05
CA ASN A 245 -0.24 20.37 -0.61
C ASN A 245 -1.65 20.40 0.03
N LEU A 246 -1.96 19.49 0.98
CA LEU A 246 -3.27 19.42 1.61
C LEU A 246 -3.29 20.03 3.02
N TYR A 247 -2.17 19.97 3.73
CA TYR A 247 -2.06 20.37 5.13
C TYR A 247 -0.91 21.36 5.35
N CYS A 248 -0.44 22.02 4.27
CA CYS A 248 0.60 23.03 4.36
C CYS A 248 0.13 24.26 5.16
N GLY A 249 1.09 25.01 5.72
CA GLY A 249 0.89 26.33 6.27
C GLY A 249 0.62 27.40 5.20
N ALA A 250 0.84 28.67 5.55
CA ALA A 250 0.63 29.81 4.65
C ALA A 250 1.57 29.78 3.41
N LEU A 251 2.76 29.23 3.56
CA LEU A 251 3.75 29.13 2.50
C LEU A 251 3.70 27.75 1.85
N LYS A 252 3.60 27.71 0.52
CA LYS A 252 3.63 26.46 -0.24
C LYS A 252 5.03 26.20 -0.80
N TYR A 253 5.55 25.01 -0.52
CA TYR A 253 6.73 24.52 -1.20
C TYR A 253 6.34 23.80 -2.50
N THR A 254 6.76 24.33 -3.64
CA THR A 254 6.43 23.81 -4.99
C THR A 254 7.50 22.88 -5.57
N GLY A 255 8.45 22.40 -4.75
CA GLY A 255 9.58 21.58 -5.20
C GLY A 255 9.26 20.08 -5.33
N GLN A 256 10.06 19.26 -4.68
CA GLN A 256 10.12 17.79 -4.89
C GLN A 256 8.97 16.98 -4.25
N GLY A 257 7.82 17.60 -3.97
CA GLY A 257 6.65 16.95 -3.36
C GLY A 257 6.82 16.66 -1.86
N LEU A 258 5.96 15.80 -1.32
CA LEU A 258 5.85 15.50 0.10
C LEU A 258 7.12 14.85 0.68
N PHE A 259 7.76 15.46 1.66
CA PHE A 259 8.91 14.90 2.39
C PHE A 259 8.45 13.97 3.52
N LEU A 260 7.86 12.83 3.17
CA LEU A 260 7.43 11.76 4.08
C LEU A 260 7.78 10.40 3.49
N ALA A 261 8.47 9.57 4.25
CA ALA A 261 8.83 8.22 3.85
C ALA A 261 8.60 7.22 5.00
N CYS A 262 8.03 6.05 4.69
CA CYS A 262 8.02 4.88 5.57
C CYS A 262 9.35 4.16 5.40
N THR A 263 10.25 4.27 6.37
CA THR A 263 11.63 3.81 6.25
C THR A 263 11.89 2.46 6.90
N ARG A 264 11.08 2.05 7.88
CA ARG A 264 11.30 0.78 8.59
C ARG A 264 9.98 0.11 8.96
N LEU A 265 9.93 -1.22 8.82
CA LEU A 265 8.83 -2.08 9.25
C LEU A 265 9.40 -3.23 10.08
N GLN A 266 8.88 -3.39 11.31
CA GLN A 266 9.24 -4.49 12.19
C GLN A 266 7.98 -5.30 12.52
N PHE A 267 8.05 -6.62 12.35
CA PHE A 267 6.93 -7.52 12.59
C PHE A 267 7.43 -8.96 12.77
N THR A 268 6.59 -9.82 13.31
CA THR A 268 6.84 -11.26 13.30
C THR A 268 6.24 -11.86 12.03
N HIS A 269 7.05 -12.60 11.27
CA HIS A 269 6.55 -13.29 10.07
C HIS A 269 5.47 -14.29 10.45
N PRO A 270 4.22 -14.16 9.92
CA PRO A 270 3.10 -14.93 10.45
C PRO A 270 3.22 -16.44 10.29
N ILE A 271 3.92 -16.89 9.26
CA ILE A 271 4.06 -18.32 8.92
C ILE A 271 5.33 -18.91 9.53
N THR A 272 6.50 -18.32 9.27
CA THR A 272 7.80 -18.84 9.77
C THR A 272 8.07 -18.47 11.22
N ARG A 273 7.36 -17.48 11.79
CA ARG A 273 7.54 -16.94 13.14
C ARG A 273 8.87 -16.21 13.37
N GLU A 274 9.61 -15.95 12.34
CA GLU A 274 10.85 -15.17 12.39
C GLU A 274 10.56 -13.69 12.67
N SER A 275 11.47 -13.05 13.42
CA SER A 275 11.43 -11.60 13.61
C SER A 275 11.95 -10.90 12.37
N MET A 276 11.12 -10.09 11.76
CA MET A 276 11.46 -9.33 10.56
C MET A 276 11.72 -7.88 10.91
N ASP A 277 12.84 -7.35 10.43
CA ASP A 277 13.23 -5.95 10.56
C ASP A 277 13.69 -5.46 9.19
N LEU A 278 12.82 -4.77 8.48
CA LEU A 278 13.03 -4.34 7.10
C LEU A 278 13.21 -2.84 7.05
N GLU A 279 14.28 -2.38 6.44
CA GLU A 279 14.65 -0.98 6.37
C GLU A 279 14.98 -0.56 4.93
N THR A 280 14.82 0.70 4.63
CA THR A 280 15.18 1.30 3.34
C THR A 280 15.79 2.69 3.54
N ASP A 281 16.69 3.04 2.65
CA ASP A 281 17.26 4.38 2.58
C ASP A 281 16.19 5.43 2.34
N LEU A 282 16.47 6.65 2.79
CA LEU A 282 15.67 7.82 2.49
C LEU A 282 15.73 8.15 0.98
N PRO A 283 14.62 8.58 0.38
CA PRO A 283 14.59 9.04 -1.01
C PRO A 283 15.62 10.13 -1.29
N ARG A 284 16.14 10.16 -2.53
CA ARG A 284 17.20 11.11 -2.94
C ARG A 284 16.93 12.57 -2.55
N LYS A 285 15.67 13.00 -2.52
CA LYS A 285 15.30 14.38 -2.12
C LYS A 285 15.71 14.72 -0.67
N PHE A 286 15.88 13.73 0.21
CA PHE A 286 16.37 13.95 1.56
C PHE A 286 17.90 14.08 1.66
N LYS A 287 18.68 13.67 0.63
CA LYS A 287 20.15 13.65 0.69
C LYS A 287 20.75 15.00 1.05
N HIS A 288 20.23 16.07 0.47
CA HIS A 288 20.73 17.41 0.77
C HIS A 288 20.53 17.80 2.26
N ILE A 289 19.45 17.36 2.86
CA ILE A 289 19.16 17.58 4.29
C ILE A 289 20.07 16.75 5.16
N ILE A 290 20.22 15.47 4.83
CA ILE A 290 21.09 14.53 5.53
C ILE A 290 22.52 15.07 5.56
N HIS A 291 23.03 15.49 4.41
CA HIS A 291 24.36 16.10 4.30
C HIS A 291 24.50 17.37 5.15
N LYS A 292 23.51 18.27 5.14
CA LYS A 292 23.52 19.49 5.98
C LYS A 292 23.48 19.23 7.47
N LEU A 293 22.92 18.09 7.90
CA LEU A 293 22.83 17.67 9.30
C LEU A 293 24.01 16.78 9.73
N ASN A 294 24.96 16.50 8.82
CA ASN A 294 26.08 15.55 9.05
C ASN A 294 25.61 14.17 9.49
N LEU A 295 24.46 13.73 9.00
CA LEU A 295 23.90 12.40 9.23
C LEU A 295 24.30 11.51 8.05
N SER A 296 25.49 10.96 8.08
CA SER A 296 25.99 10.00 7.07
C SER A 296 25.84 8.55 7.55
#